data_f9a118b512701c1a391116f23254ac8a
#
_entry.id   f9a118b512701c1a391116f23254ac8a
#
_cell.length_a   1.000
_cell.length_b   1.000
_cell.length_c   1.000
_cell.angle_alpha   90.00
_cell.angle_beta   90.00
_cell.angle_gamma   90.00
#
_symmetry.space_group_name_H-M   'P 1'
#
loop_
_entity.id
_entity.type
_entity.pdbx_description
1 polymer ?
#
loop_
_entity_poly.entity_id
_entity_poly.type
_entity_poly.pdbx_seq_one_letter_code
_entity_poly.pdbx_strand_id
1 'polypeptide(L)'
;DLLLVPGGGGFADVIRDVYTRFKLPENIAHQMAVLAMDQYGILIQSLAQGTSQIVENIEDSKKCFEEHKIAVLQVSNIMKSESRLPKSWSVTSDSIAALMAQLIVAKRLLLVKSIDGLTKRESGKFLDRVSVDSLNSDVRAGSIDEYFPNILKSSSFQCFVVNGKFHDRVESILR
;
A
#
# COMPACT_ATOMS: atom_id res chain seq x y z
N ASP A 1 5.64 0.74 16.93
CA ASP A 1 6.45 0.81 15.70
C ASP A 1 5.51 0.89 14.49
N LEU A 2 5.70 1.87 13.62
CA LEU A 2 4.88 2.08 12.45
C LEU A 2 5.75 2.31 11.21
N LEU A 3 5.63 1.41 10.21
CA LEU A 3 6.16 1.58 8.87
C LEU A 3 5.04 2.06 7.94
N LEU A 4 5.21 3.22 7.34
CA LEU A 4 4.29 3.76 6.35
C LEU A 4 4.83 3.45 4.95
N VAL A 5 4.02 2.73 4.17
CA VAL A 5 4.25 2.50 2.74
C VAL A 5 3.35 3.46 1.98
N PRO A 6 3.90 4.48 1.30
CA PRO A 6 3.08 5.46 0.61
C PRO A 6 2.32 4.84 -0.56
N GLY A 7 1.09 5.27 -0.81
CA GLY A 7 0.45 5.07 -2.11
C GLY A 7 0.92 6.12 -3.12
N GLY A 8 0.66 5.91 -4.41
CA GLY A 8 1.08 6.87 -5.43
C GLY A 8 0.23 8.15 -5.49
N GLY A 9 -1.00 8.12 -4.94
CA GLY A 9 -1.91 9.27 -4.93
C GLY A 9 -2.08 9.91 -6.29
N GLY A 10 -2.26 11.23 -6.33
CA GLY A 10 -2.41 12.00 -7.57
C GLY A 10 -1.18 11.94 -8.51
N PHE A 11 0.02 11.67 -7.99
CA PHE A 11 1.20 11.48 -8.83
C PHE A 11 1.09 10.21 -9.68
N ALA A 12 0.53 9.12 -9.12
CA ALA A 12 0.28 7.89 -9.89
C ALA A 12 -0.85 8.06 -10.92
N ASP A 13 -1.82 8.95 -10.68
CA ASP A 13 -2.87 9.23 -11.65
C ASP A 13 -2.29 9.90 -12.91
N VAL A 14 -1.33 10.83 -12.75
CA VAL A 14 -0.57 11.39 -13.88
C VAL A 14 0.14 10.28 -14.68
N ILE A 15 0.72 9.29 -13.99
CA ILE A 15 1.38 8.17 -14.69
C ILE A 15 0.37 7.32 -15.46
N ARG A 16 -0.85 7.10 -14.96
CA ARG A 16 -1.91 6.39 -15.71
C ARG A 16 -2.30 7.11 -17.00
N ASP A 17 -2.41 8.45 -16.93
CA ASP A 17 -2.70 9.27 -18.10
C ASP A 17 -1.55 9.20 -19.14
N VAL A 18 -0.30 9.33 -18.68
CA VAL A 18 0.90 9.19 -19.52
C VAL A 18 0.97 7.79 -20.15
N TYR A 19 0.74 6.74 -19.37
CA TYR A 19 0.70 5.36 -19.85
C TYR A 19 -0.28 5.18 -21.02
N THR A 20 -1.50 5.68 -20.84
CA THR A 20 -2.57 5.57 -21.85
C THR A 20 -2.24 6.41 -23.08
N ARG A 21 -1.81 7.67 -22.87
CA ARG A 21 -1.54 8.63 -23.95
C ARG A 21 -0.38 8.22 -24.84
N PHE A 22 0.71 7.73 -24.24
CA PHE A 22 1.94 7.38 -24.97
C PHE A 22 2.08 5.88 -25.24
N LYS A 23 1.08 5.07 -24.84
CA LYS A 23 1.09 3.61 -25.00
C LYS A 23 2.38 2.98 -24.48
N LEU A 24 2.79 3.37 -23.28
CA LEU A 24 4.03 2.88 -22.69
C LEU A 24 3.96 1.37 -22.44
N PRO A 25 5.11 0.66 -22.44
CA PRO A 25 5.17 -0.68 -21.88
C PRO A 25 4.73 -0.68 -20.41
N GLU A 26 3.96 -1.70 -20.02
CA GLU A 26 3.35 -1.77 -18.69
C GLU A 26 4.39 -1.77 -17.56
N ASN A 27 5.50 -2.47 -17.74
CA ASN A 27 6.60 -2.51 -16.78
C ASN A 27 7.26 -1.13 -16.56
N ILE A 28 7.31 -0.30 -17.59
CA ILE A 28 7.83 1.08 -17.50
C ILE A 28 6.84 1.94 -16.72
N ALA A 29 5.55 1.87 -17.06
CA ALA A 29 4.51 2.60 -16.36
C ALA A 29 4.43 2.19 -14.87
N HIS A 30 4.55 0.89 -14.57
CA HIS A 30 4.63 0.38 -13.20
C HIS A 30 5.85 0.97 -12.46
N GLN A 31 7.03 0.98 -13.07
CA GLN A 31 8.23 1.59 -12.48
C GLN A 31 8.02 3.08 -12.18
N MET A 32 7.42 3.83 -13.10
CA MET A 32 7.08 5.24 -12.89
C MET A 32 6.08 5.41 -11.73
N ALA A 33 5.07 4.53 -11.63
CA ALA A 33 4.09 4.55 -10.54
C ALA A 33 4.74 4.28 -9.16
N VAL A 34 5.75 3.39 -9.10
CA VAL A 34 6.53 3.16 -7.88
C VAL A 34 7.33 4.40 -7.49
N LEU A 35 7.92 5.12 -8.45
CA LEU A 35 8.59 6.41 -8.17
C LEU A 35 7.59 7.49 -7.70
N ALA A 36 6.35 7.45 -8.19
CA ALA A 36 5.28 8.32 -7.70
C ALA A 36 4.92 8.04 -6.23
N MET A 37 5.06 6.80 -5.76
CA MET A 37 4.90 6.46 -4.34
C MET A 37 5.97 7.15 -3.49
N ASP A 38 7.23 7.19 -3.95
CA ASP A 38 8.31 7.88 -3.23
C ASP A 38 8.06 9.39 -3.16
N GLN A 39 7.61 10.01 -4.24
CA GLN A 39 7.23 11.43 -4.24
C GLN A 39 6.13 11.72 -3.23
N TYR A 40 5.12 10.84 -3.15
CA TYR A 40 4.05 10.98 -2.18
C TYR A 40 4.54 10.76 -0.73
N GLY A 41 5.52 9.87 -0.54
CA GLY A 41 6.19 9.66 0.74
C GLY A 41 6.93 10.90 1.24
N ILE A 42 7.64 11.62 0.35
CA ILE A 42 8.30 12.90 0.66
C ILE A 42 7.26 13.94 1.10
N LEU A 43 6.13 14.01 0.40
CA LEU A 43 5.04 14.92 0.77
C LEU A 43 4.49 14.60 2.17
N ILE A 44 4.18 13.32 2.44
CA ILE A 44 3.67 12.88 3.76
C ILE A 44 4.68 13.24 4.86
N GLN A 45 5.95 12.92 4.66
CA GLN A 45 7.01 13.21 5.62
C GLN A 45 7.13 14.71 5.91
N SER A 46 7.06 15.56 4.88
CA SER A 46 7.12 17.01 5.05
C SER A 46 5.95 17.57 5.85
N LEU A 47 4.77 16.97 5.74
CA LEU A 47 3.56 17.36 6.50
C LEU A 47 3.57 16.84 7.94
N ALA A 48 4.34 15.80 8.24
CA ALA A 48 4.38 15.17 9.56
C ALA A 48 5.27 15.91 10.60
N GLN A 49 5.81 17.07 10.27
CA GLN A 49 6.47 18.03 11.19
C GLN A 49 7.48 17.39 12.16
N GLY A 50 8.37 16.52 11.66
CA GLY A 50 9.43 15.91 12.46
C GLY A 50 9.05 14.64 13.23
N THR A 51 7.78 14.20 13.18
CA THR A 51 7.33 12.95 13.78
C THR A 51 7.59 11.73 12.89
N SER A 52 8.07 11.93 11.68
CA SER A 52 8.38 10.87 10.72
C SER A 52 9.75 11.10 10.06
N GLN A 53 10.30 10.03 9.51
CA GLN A 53 11.57 10.04 8.79
C GLN A 53 11.48 9.13 7.56
N ILE A 54 12.05 9.58 6.43
CA ILE A 54 12.21 8.73 5.25
C ILE A 54 13.29 7.68 5.54
N VAL A 55 13.01 6.44 5.17
CA VAL A 55 13.93 5.31 5.25
C VAL A 55 14.06 4.66 3.87
N GLU A 56 15.28 4.32 3.48
CA GLU A 56 15.59 3.78 2.15
C GLU A 56 15.48 2.25 2.07
N ASN A 57 15.50 1.58 3.21
CA ASN A 57 15.39 0.14 3.34
C ASN A 57 14.69 -0.24 4.66
N ILE A 58 14.42 -1.52 4.84
CA ILE A 58 13.71 -2.03 6.01
C ILE A 58 14.58 -1.95 7.28
N GLU A 59 15.89 -2.14 7.15
CA GLU A 59 16.82 -2.12 8.28
C GLU A 59 16.84 -0.74 8.94
N ASP A 60 16.81 0.34 8.15
CA ASP A 60 16.79 1.72 8.65
C ASP A 60 15.50 2.03 9.43
N SER A 61 14.40 1.30 9.17
CA SER A 61 13.16 1.49 9.93
C SER A 61 13.32 1.17 11.41
N LYS A 62 14.19 0.23 11.76
CA LYS A 62 14.44 -0.16 13.17
C LYS A 62 15.00 1.01 13.97
N LYS A 63 15.99 1.71 13.41
CA LYS A 63 16.57 2.91 14.03
C LYS A 63 15.51 4.02 14.19
N CYS A 64 14.68 4.19 13.18
CA CYS A 64 13.56 5.15 13.22
C CYS A 64 12.57 4.81 14.36
N PHE A 65 12.29 3.52 14.60
CA PHE A 65 11.43 3.07 15.69
C PHE A 65 12.06 3.29 17.07
N GLU A 66 13.37 3.10 17.20
CA GLU A 66 14.12 3.43 18.45
C GLU A 66 14.02 4.92 18.82
N GLU A 67 13.92 5.78 17.80
CA GLU A 67 13.70 7.22 17.96
C GLU A 67 12.21 7.60 18.15
N HIS A 68 11.30 6.63 18.28
CA HIS A 68 9.85 6.83 18.38
C HIS A 68 9.25 7.62 17.19
N LYS A 69 9.82 7.47 16.01
CA LYS A 69 9.36 8.10 14.77
C LYS A 69 8.62 7.10 13.88
N ILE A 70 7.76 7.63 13.02
CA ILE A 70 7.13 6.87 11.93
C ILE A 70 8.16 6.75 10.79
N ALA A 71 8.47 5.53 10.39
CA ALA A 71 9.30 5.28 9.21
C ALA A 71 8.46 5.40 7.93
N VAL A 72 8.84 6.27 7.00
CA VAL A 72 8.21 6.42 5.68
C VAL A 72 9.13 5.78 4.64
N LEU A 73 8.71 4.69 4.04
CA LEU A 73 9.57 3.88 3.18
C LEU A 73 9.71 4.47 1.78
N GLN A 74 10.96 4.61 1.28
CA GLN A 74 11.25 4.77 -0.14
C GLN A 74 11.13 3.43 -0.86
N VAL A 75 9.96 3.20 -1.43
CA VAL A 75 9.57 1.91 -2.01
C VAL A 75 10.40 1.54 -3.22
N SER A 76 10.78 2.52 -4.05
CA SER A 76 11.50 2.28 -5.30
C SER A 76 12.84 1.59 -5.09
N ASN A 77 13.53 1.84 -3.99
CA ASN A 77 14.82 1.23 -3.68
C ASN A 77 14.70 -0.28 -3.52
N ILE A 78 13.66 -0.74 -2.83
CA ILE A 78 13.39 -2.17 -2.64
C ILE A 78 12.86 -2.79 -3.95
N MET A 79 11.93 -2.11 -4.63
CA MET A 79 11.30 -2.63 -5.83
C MET A 79 12.23 -2.77 -7.03
N LYS A 80 13.40 -2.11 -7.05
CA LYS A 80 14.42 -2.28 -8.10
C LYS A 80 14.92 -3.72 -8.21
N SER A 81 15.18 -4.36 -7.07
CA SER A 81 15.70 -5.74 -6.99
C SER A 81 14.63 -6.77 -6.68
N GLU A 82 13.39 -6.35 -6.39
CA GLU A 82 12.29 -7.24 -6.03
C GLU A 82 11.75 -7.96 -7.27
N SER A 83 11.74 -9.30 -7.22
CA SER A 83 11.28 -10.16 -8.31
C SER A 83 10.00 -10.95 -8.00
N ARG A 84 9.52 -10.93 -6.75
CA ARG A 84 8.32 -11.66 -6.34
C ARG A 84 7.03 -11.03 -6.84
N LEU A 85 7.06 -9.74 -7.17
CA LEU A 85 5.90 -9.02 -7.67
C LEU A 85 6.00 -8.80 -9.17
N PRO A 86 4.94 -9.08 -9.94
CA PRO A 86 4.86 -8.69 -11.34
C PRO A 86 5.00 -7.17 -11.51
N LYS A 87 5.76 -6.76 -12.52
CA LYS A 87 5.88 -5.33 -12.89
C LYS A 87 4.74 -4.96 -13.84
N SER A 88 3.53 -4.90 -13.29
CA SER A 88 2.28 -4.67 -14.03
C SER A 88 1.26 -3.89 -13.19
N TRP A 89 0.19 -3.41 -13.81
CA TRP A 89 -0.91 -2.73 -13.13
C TRP A 89 -1.75 -3.65 -12.22
N SER A 90 -1.59 -4.97 -12.33
CA SER A 90 -2.19 -5.90 -11.36
C SER A 90 -1.57 -5.77 -9.96
N VAL A 91 -0.39 -5.15 -9.86
CA VAL A 91 0.32 -4.84 -8.62
C VAL A 91 0.33 -3.33 -8.42
N THR A 92 -0.26 -2.88 -7.33
CA THR A 92 -0.20 -1.47 -6.91
C THR A 92 0.34 -1.35 -5.49
N SER A 93 0.13 -0.21 -4.85
CA SER A 93 0.56 0.03 -3.46
C SER A 93 0.01 -0.99 -2.45
N ASP A 94 -1.15 -1.62 -2.72
CA ASP A 94 -1.75 -2.61 -1.82
C ASP A 94 -0.86 -3.86 -1.72
N SER A 95 -0.52 -4.47 -2.87
CA SER A 95 0.38 -5.62 -2.93
C SER A 95 1.78 -5.27 -2.44
N ILE A 96 2.29 -4.10 -2.79
CA ILE A 96 3.61 -3.66 -2.33
C ILE A 96 3.63 -3.51 -0.81
N ALA A 97 2.61 -2.89 -0.21
CA ALA A 97 2.50 -2.76 1.24
C ALA A 97 2.38 -4.12 1.94
N ALA A 98 1.64 -5.07 1.35
CA ALA A 98 1.55 -6.44 1.87
C ALA A 98 2.90 -7.17 1.84
N LEU A 99 3.67 -6.99 0.76
CA LEU A 99 5.03 -7.54 0.68
C LEU A 99 5.95 -6.91 1.74
N MET A 100 5.89 -5.59 1.93
CA MET A 100 6.68 -4.94 3.00
C MET A 100 6.27 -5.45 4.38
N ALA A 101 4.98 -5.65 4.63
CA ALA A 101 4.48 -6.22 5.87
C ALA A 101 5.01 -7.64 6.13
N GLN A 102 5.14 -8.47 5.09
CA GLN A 102 5.81 -9.80 5.21
C GLN A 102 7.29 -9.65 5.58
N LEU A 103 8.01 -8.74 4.90
CA LEU A 103 9.46 -8.56 5.11
C LEU A 103 9.81 -8.11 6.52
N ILE A 104 8.98 -7.26 7.13
CA ILE A 104 9.19 -6.80 8.52
C ILE A 104 8.52 -7.71 9.56
N VAL A 105 7.88 -8.79 9.13
CA VAL A 105 7.09 -9.68 9.99
C VAL A 105 6.05 -8.88 10.82
N ALA A 106 5.31 -8.01 10.14
CA ALA A 106 4.32 -7.16 10.77
C ALA A 106 3.20 -7.99 11.42
N LYS A 107 2.64 -7.50 12.52
CA LYS A 107 1.44 -8.08 13.14
C LYS A 107 0.16 -7.68 12.41
N ARG A 108 0.14 -6.45 11.88
CA ARG A 108 -1.02 -5.85 11.21
C ARG A 108 -0.60 -5.10 9.96
N LEU A 109 -1.40 -5.20 8.91
CA LEU A 109 -1.37 -4.35 7.73
C LEU A 109 -2.65 -3.53 7.69
N LEU A 110 -2.51 -2.22 7.60
CA LEU A 110 -3.64 -1.30 7.48
C LEU A 110 -3.61 -0.61 6.12
N LEU A 111 -4.56 -0.93 5.25
CA LEU A 111 -4.77 -0.23 3.99
C LEU A 111 -5.68 0.97 4.24
N VAL A 112 -5.06 2.16 4.28
CA VAL A 112 -5.78 3.43 4.42
C VAL A 112 -6.21 3.91 3.03
N LYS A 113 -7.51 3.91 2.77
CA LYS A 113 -8.08 4.19 1.45
C LYS A 113 -9.13 5.31 1.51
N SER A 114 -9.65 5.72 0.36
CA SER A 114 -10.75 6.70 0.26
C SER A 114 -12.14 6.05 0.26
N ILE A 115 -12.23 4.72 0.42
CA ILE A 115 -13.48 3.96 0.48
C ILE A 115 -13.80 3.57 1.93
N ASP A 116 -15.09 3.46 2.27
CA ASP A 116 -15.54 3.16 3.63
C ASP A 116 -15.31 1.70 4.06
N GLY A 117 -14.81 0.87 3.18
CA GLY A 117 -14.54 -0.55 3.38
C GLY A 117 -14.74 -1.34 2.10
N LEU A 118 -14.53 -2.65 2.19
CA LEU A 118 -14.80 -3.55 1.07
C LEU A 118 -16.30 -3.77 0.93
N THR A 119 -16.78 -3.82 -0.32
CA THR A 119 -18.19 -4.07 -0.61
C THR A 119 -18.35 -5.32 -1.45
N LYS A 120 -19.46 -6.03 -1.23
CA LYS A 120 -19.84 -7.19 -2.03
C LYS A 120 -20.12 -6.77 -3.46
N ARG A 121 -19.54 -7.49 -4.43
CA ARG A 121 -19.60 -7.16 -5.87
C ARG A 121 -21.04 -7.03 -6.37
N GLU A 122 -21.89 -7.98 -6.02
CA GLU A 122 -23.27 -8.05 -6.53
C GLU A 122 -24.23 -7.07 -5.87
N SER A 123 -24.12 -6.88 -4.54
CA SER A 123 -25.12 -6.13 -3.76
C SER A 123 -24.66 -4.77 -3.28
N GLY A 124 -23.35 -4.46 -3.40
CA GLY A 124 -22.77 -3.23 -2.86
C GLY A 124 -22.76 -3.12 -1.32
N LYS A 125 -23.20 -4.16 -0.61
CA LYS A 125 -23.20 -4.18 0.86
C LYS A 125 -21.79 -4.25 1.41
N PHE A 126 -21.52 -3.55 2.50
CA PHE A 126 -20.24 -3.62 3.20
C PHE A 126 -19.98 -5.02 3.74
N LEU A 127 -18.71 -5.40 3.72
CA LEU A 127 -18.21 -6.68 4.23
C LEU A 127 -17.33 -6.41 5.45
N ASP A 128 -17.77 -6.87 6.62
CA ASP A 128 -16.98 -6.75 7.86
C ASP A 128 -15.76 -7.66 7.85
N ARG A 129 -15.91 -8.84 7.26
CA ARG A 129 -14.83 -9.83 7.10
C ARG A 129 -14.94 -10.52 5.75
N VAL A 130 -13.79 -10.76 5.14
CA VAL A 130 -13.67 -11.45 3.85
C VAL A 130 -12.55 -12.48 3.97
N SER A 131 -12.79 -13.69 3.49
CA SER A 131 -11.72 -14.68 3.36
C SER A 131 -10.79 -14.28 2.22
N VAL A 132 -9.50 -14.60 2.34
CA VAL A 132 -8.52 -14.31 1.28
C VAL A 132 -8.91 -14.97 -0.05
N ASP A 133 -9.46 -16.19 0.02
CA ASP A 133 -9.83 -16.95 -1.18
C ASP A 133 -11.02 -16.32 -1.95
N SER A 134 -11.90 -15.60 -1.25
CA SER A 134 -13.05 -14.95 -1.86
C SER A 134 -12.83 -13.47 -2.24
N LEU A 135 -11.65 -12.92 -1.99
CA LEU A 135 -11.38 -11.49 -2.27
C LEU A 135 -11.63 -11.13 -3.74
N ASN A 136 -11.15 -11.93 -4.69
CA ASN A 136 -11.32 -11.64 -6.12
C ASN A 136 -12.74 -11.90 -6.64
N SER A 137 -13.48 -12.86 -6.05
CA SER A 137 -14.84 -13.21 -6.47
C SER A 137 -15.88 -12.29 -5.86
N ASP A 138 -15.79 -12.04 -4.57
CA ASP A 138 -16.85 -11.46 -3.76
C ASP A 138 -16.73 -9.94 -3.60
N VAL A 139 -15.52 -9.40 -3.69
CA VAL A 139 -15.25 -7.97 -3.49
C VAL A 139 -15.39 -7.19 -4.80
N ARG A 140 -15.93 -5.98 -4.72
CA ARG A 140 -16.04 -5.08 -5.86
C ARG A 140 -14.66 -4.78 -6.46
N ALA A 141 -14.54 -4.94 -7.78
CA ALA A 141 -13.31 -4.66 -8.52
C ALA A 141 -12.82 -3.22 -8.26
N GLY A 142 -11.49 -3.04 -8.16
CA GLY A 142 -10.85 -1.73 -7.93
C GLY A 142 -10.78 -1.30 -6.46
N SER A 143 -11.38 -2.06 -5.54
CA SER A 143 -11.27 -1.77 -4.09
C SER A 143 -9.87 -2.10 -3.54
N ILE A 144 -9.27 -3.16 -4.07
CA ILE A 144 -7.90 -3.63 -3.84
C ILE A 144 -7.30 -4.04 -5.17
N ASP A 145 -5.98 -4.15 -5.27
CA ASP A 145 -5.36 -4.60 -6.52
C ASP A 145 -5.52 -6.13 -6.72
N GLU A 146 -5.41 -6.56 -7.99
CA GLU A 146 -5.72 -7.95 -8.38
C GLU A 146 -4.72 -8.97 -7.81
N TYR A 147 -3.48 -8.55 -7.57
CA TYR A 147 -2.43 -9.45 -7.08
C TYR A 147 -2.42 -9.57 -5.55
N PHE A 148 -3.00 -8.62 -4.83
CA PHE A 148 -3.02 -8.54 -3.37
C PHE A 148 -3.43 -9.86 -2.68
N PRO A 149 -4.49 -10.59 -3.10
CA PRO A 149 -4.85 -11.86 -2.49
C PRO A 149 -3.76 -12.92 -2.56
N ASN A 150 -2.92 -12.89 -3.62
CA ASN A 150 -1.81 -13.86 -3.76
C ASN A 150 -0.76 -13.70 -2.66
N ILE A 151 -0.49 -12.45 -2.25
CA ILE A 151 0.45 -12.18 -1.15
C ILE A 151 -0.19 -12.56 0.18
N LEU A 152 -1.46 -12.24 0.39
CA LEU A 152 -2.15 -12.55 1.64
C LEU A 152 -2.21 -14.04 1.95
N LYS A 153 -2.31 -14.93 0.95
CA LYS A 153 -2.32 -16.39 1.14
C LYS A 153 -1.11 -16.93 1.91
N SER A 154 0.04 -16.28 1.78
CA SER A 154 1.29 -16.65 2.46
C SER A 154 1.62 -15.74 3.65
N SER A 155 0.70 -14.89 4.06
CA SER A 155 0.91 -13.90 5.12
C SER A 155 0.36 -14.36 6.46
N SER A 156 1.02 -13.96 7.54
CA SER A 156 0.60 -14.25 8.92
C SER A 156 0.00 -13.04 9.65
N PHE A 157 0.01 -11.86 9.03
CA PHE A 157 -0.52 -10.63 9.63
C PHE A 157 -2.04 -10.51 9.44
N GLN A 158 -2.68 -9.74 10.32
CA GLN A 158 -4.06 -9.30 10.13
C GLN A 158 -4.10 -8.12 9.15
N CYS A 159 -5.03 -8.15 8.20
CA CYS A 159 -5.21 -7.06 7.24
C CYS A 159 -6.54 -6.32 7.49
N PHE A 160 -6.46 -4.98 7.48
CA PHE A 160 -7.60 -4.09 7.65
C PHE A 160 -7.68 -3.12 6.48
N VAL A 161 -8.89 -2.79 6.04
CA VAL A 161 -9.17 -1.74 5.06
C VAL A 161 -10.02 -0.68 5.72
N VAL A 162 -9.54 0.57 5.74
CA VAL A 162 -10.20 1.66 6.45
C VAL A 162 -10.19 2.94 5.63
N ASN A 163 -11.26 3.73 5.76
CA ASN A 163 -11.30 5.06 5.17
C ASN A 163 -10.47 6.04 6.01
N GLY A 164 -9.44 6.61 5.40
CA GLY A 164 -8.53 7.56 6.05
C GLY A 164 -9.16 8.90 6.45
N LYS A 165 -10.38 9.20 5.98
CA LYS A 165 -11.13 10.39 6.42
C LYS A 165 -11.66 10.28 7.85
N PHE A 166 -11.77 9.07 8.39
CA PHE A 166 -12.27 8.80 9.74
C PHE A 166 -11.12 8.44 10.67
N HIS A 167 -10.54 9.45 11.30
CA HIS A 167 -9.36 9.31 12.18
C HIS A 167 -9.59 8.29 13.29
N ASP A 168 -10.76 8.30 13.93
CA ASP A 168 -11.11 7.38 15.02
C ASP A 168 -11.03 5.91 14.60
N ARG A 169 -11.40 5.60 13.35
CA ARG A 169 -11.31 4.24 12.81
C ARG A 169 -9.85 3.80 12.63
N VAL A 170 -9.01 4.68 12.12
CA VAL A 170 -7.57 4.42 11.97
C VAL A 170 -6.95 4.20 13.34
N GLU A 171 -7.21 5.10 14.28
CA GLU A 171 -6.66 5.04 15.63
C GLU A 171 -7.08 3.77 16.38
N SER A 172 -8.34 3.34 16.24
CA SER A 172 -8.86 2.13 16.91
C SER A 172 -8.14 0.84 16.48
N ILE A 173 -7.57 0.82 15.26
CA ILE A 173 -6.83 -0.34 14.74
C ILE A 173 -5.35 -0.27 15.15
N LEU A 174 -4.81 0.93 15.30
CA LEU A 174 -3.41 1.13 15.69
C LEU A 174 -3.14 0.87 17.18
N ARG A 175 -4.14 1.06 18.03
CA ARG A 175 -4.10 0.69 19.45
C ARG A 175 -4.19 -0.82 19.65
#